data_9052c3175931ef8ab263048108b3d92d
#
_entry.id   9052c3175931ef8ab263048108b3d92d
#
_cell.length_a   1.000
_cell.length_b   1.000
_cell.length_c   1.000
_cell.angle_alpha   90.00
_cell.angle_beta   90.00
_cell.angle_gamma   90.00
#
_symmetry.space_group_name_H-M   'P 1'
#
loop_
_entity.id
_entity.type
_entity.pdbx_description
1 polymer ?
#
loop_
_entity_poly.entity_id
_entity_poly.type
_entity_poly.pdbx_seq_one_letter_code
_entity_poly.pdbx_strand_id
1 'polypeptide(L)'
;VPSDLIDEEKVRKSRLILVTAITPTKAGIGKTTVSVGLALGLAKTGRKAVAALREPSLGPCFGMKGGAAGGGYAQVLPMDKINLHFTGDFHAITSANNMISALLDNYIYQHQAEGFGMKQILWKRVLDVNDRSLRHIVTGLGPHTNGVPQESGFDITPASEIMAILCLSKDVNDLRRRVENILLGYTLDNKPFRVKDMGVAGAITALLLDAMKPNLVQTTEGTPAFIHGGPFANIAHGCNSIIATKMAMTYGDYVITEAGFGADLGAEKFLDIKCRKSGLSPSLTILVATLRGLKMHGGVPADKIAEASAEGVEKGFSNLDRHIENLRKHGQTVLVCFNKFGDDRDG
;
A
#
# COMPACT_ATOMS: atom_id res chain seq x y z
N VAL A 1 -11.06 -1.39 14.32
CA VAL A 1 -12.23 -0.50 14.50
C VAL A 1 -13.28 -0.83 13.45
N PRO A 2 -14.55 -1.09 13.82
CA PRO A 2 -15.62 -1.42 12.89
C PRO A 2 -15.92 -0.29 11.89
N SER A 3 -16.17 -0.64 10.61
CA SER A 3 -16.36 0.35 9.53
C SER A 3 -17.72 1.07 9.57
N ASP A 4 -18.69 0.55 10.28
CA ASP A 4 -20.00 1.16 10.52
C ASP A 4 -19.95 2.44 11.39
N LEU A 5 -18.81 2.71 12.02
CA LEU A 5 -18.55 3.96 12.74
C LEU A 5 -18.14 5.14 11.82
N ILE A 6 -18.05 4.93 10.51
CA ILE A 6 -17.75 6.02 9.57
C ILE A 6 -18.96 6.97 9.48
N ASP A 7 -18.69 8.26 9.74
CA ASP A 7 -19.64 9.33 9.62
C ASP A 7 -19.34 10.17 8.37
N GLU A 8 -20.12 9.99 7.32
CA GLU A 8 -19.91 10.64 6.03
C GLU A 8 -20.08 12.18 6.09
N GLU A 9 -20.82 12.74 7.06
CA GLU A 9 -20.87 14.18 7.25
C GLU A 9 -19.56 14.74 7.81
N LYS A 10 -18.98 14.04 8.80
CA LYS A 10 -17.67 14.41 9.33
C LYS A 10 -16.59 14.23 8.28
N VAL A 11 -16.64 13.16 7.49
CA VAL A 11 -15.71 12.93 6.37
C VAL A 11 -15.73 14.13 5.41
N ARG A 12 -16.91 14.66 5.05
CA ARG A 12 -17.00 15.84 4.15
C ARG A 12 -16.45 17.13 4.76
N LYS A 13 -16.47 17.26 6.09
CA LYS A 13 -15.97 18.46 6.79
C LYS A 13 -14.47 18.39 7.10
N SER A 14 -13.91 17.19 7.17
CA SER A 14 -12.50 16.94 7.45
C SER A 14 -11.61 17.29 6.25
N ARG A 15 -10.41 17.77 6.53
CA ARG A 15 -9.41 18.14 5.52
C ARG A 15 -8.38 17.03 5.36
N LEU A 16 -8.34 16.44 4.17
CA LEU A 16 -7.36 15.42 3.81
C LEU A 16 -6.08 16.07 3.29
N ILE A 17 -4.94 15.71 3.84
CA ILE A 17 -3.61 16.15 3.42
C ILE A 17 -2.86 14.94 2.89
N LEU A 18 -2.45 14.99 1.62
CA LEU A 18 -1.64 13.96 1.00
C LEU A 18 -0.15 14.29 1.15
N VAL A 19 0.64 13.35 1.67
CA VAL A 19 2.10 13.44 1.68
C VAL A 19 2.66 12.51 0.60
N THR A 20 3.40 13.10 -0.33
CA THR A 20 4.10 12.39 -1.40
C THR A 20 5.54 12.88 -1.49
N ALA A 21 6.30 12.49 -2.50
CA ALA A 21 7.70 12.88 -2.61
C ALA A 21 8.14 13.04 -4.07
N ILE A 22 9.28 13.67 -4.28
CA ILE A 22 10.02 13.55 -5.53
C ILE A 22 10.40 12.10 -5.81
N THR A 23 10.95 11.79 -6.99
CA THR A 23 11.38 10.44 -7.33
C THR A 23 12.29 9.86 -6.24
N PRO A 24 11.96 8.66 -5.67
CA PRO A 24 12.68 8.11 -4.54
C PRO A 24 14.12 7.72 -4.88
N THR A 25 15.00 7.87 -3.89
CA THR A 25 16.43 7.50 -3.97
C THR A 25 16.72 6.38 -2.98
N LYS A 26 17.91 5.75 -3.11
CA LYS A 26 18.37 4.70 -2.17
C LYS A 26 18.47 5.19 -0.73
N ALA A 27 18.74 6.48 -0.51
CA ALA A 27 18.82 7.06 0.83
C ALA A 27 17.46 7.24 1.54
N GLY A 28 16.35 7.01 0.81
CA GLY A 28 15.00 7.32 1.29
C GLY A 28 14.73 8.83 1.25
N ILE A 29 13.45 9.20 1.42
CA ILE A 29 13.02 10.62 1.42
C ILE A 29 12.31 10.99 2.72
N GLY A 30 11.90 9.98 3.53
CA GLY A 30 11.30 10.19 4.84
C GLY A 30 9.83 10.61 4.82
N LYS A 31 9.05 10.19 3.81
CA LYS A 31 7.60 10.49 3.74
C LYS A 31 6.84 10.17 5.02
N THR A 32 7.00 8.97 5.55
CA THR A 32 6.29 8.53 6.76
C THR A 32 6.70 9.36 7.97
N THR A 33 7.98 9.69 8.10
CA THR A 33 8.47 10.59 9.16
C THR A 33 7.83 11.97 9.05
N VAL A 34 7.75 12.53 7.84
CA VAL A 34 7.08 13.82 7.59
C VAL A 34 5.58 13.72 7.86
N SER A 35 4.92 12.63 7.46
CA SER A 35 3.48 12.41 7.69
C SER A 35 3.16 12.38 9.18
N VAL A 36 3.90 11.58 9.94
CA VAL A 36 3.73 11.50 11.40
C VAL A 36 4.10 12.81 12.07
N GLY A 37 5.25 13.41 11.70
CA GLY A 37 5.69 14.69 12.23
C GLY A 37 4.70 15.82 12.00
N LEU A 38 4.05 15.85 10.83
CA LEU A 38 2.99 16.82 10.54
C LEU A 38 1.75 16.61 11.43
N ALA A 39 1.35 15.36 11.64
CA ALA A 39 0.23 15.04 12.53
C ALA A 39 0.53 15.48 13.96
N LEU A 40 1.74 15.22 14.46
CA LEU A 40 2.22 15.70 15.76
C LEU A 40 2.23 17.23 15.83
N GLY A 41 2.78 17.90 14.83
CA GLY A 41 2.84 19.37 14.77
C GLY A 41 1.46 20.01 14.78
N LEU A 42 0.51 19.51 14.01
CA LEU A 42 -0.87 19.99 14.02
C LEU A 42 -1.54 19.74 15.37
N ALA A 43 -1.33 18.58 15.99
CA ALA A 43 -1.87 18.30 17.33
C ALA A 43 -1.31 19.27 18.37
N LYS A 44 -0.02 19.60 18.34
CA LYS A 44 0.60 20.60 19.22
C LYS A 44 0.04 22.01 19.05
N THR A 45 -0.49 22.35 17.88
CA THR A 45 -1.19 23.61 17.66
C THR A 45 -2.67 23.58 18.05
N GLY A 46 -3.11 22.53 18.77
CA GLY A 46 -4.48 22.38 19.23
C GLY A 46 -5.47 21.89 18.16
N ARG A 47 -4.98 21.40 17.00
CA ARG A 47 -5.82 20.85 15.94
C ARG A 47 -6.09 19.36 16.17
N LYS A 48 -7.29 18.91 15.84
CA LYS A 48 -7.64 17.47 15.85
C LYS A 48 -7.03 16.81 14.62
N ALA A 49 -5.79 16.40 14.72
CA ALA A 49 -5.06 15.72 13.66
C ALA A 49 -5.06 14.20 13.87
N VAL A 50 -5.18 13.46 12.77
CA VAL A 50 -5.11 11.99 12.74
C VAL A 50 -4.22 11.56 11.57
N ALA A 51 -3.33 10.61 11.78
CA ALA A 51 -2.57 9.99 10.69
C ALA A 51 -3.32 8.77 10.13
N ALA A 52 -3.26 8.55 8.82
CA ALA A 52 -3.77 7.37 8.16
C ALA A 52 -2.68 6.76 7.27
N LEU A 53 -2.08 5.66 7.72
CA LEU A 53 -0.85 5.10 7.18
C LEU A 53 -1.07 3.68 6.65
N ARG A 54 -0.09 3.21 5.84
CA ARG A 54 -0.04 1.81 5.42
C ARG A 54 0.56 0.95 6.50
N GLU A 55 0.09 -0.30 6.57
CA GLU A 55 0.76 -1.35 7.30
C GLU A 55 2.02 -1.80 6.52
N PRO A 56 3.19 -1.93 7.16
CA PRO A 56 4.40 -2.40 6.51
C PRO A 56 4.38 -3.91 6.27
N SER A 57 4.97 -4.35 5.16
CA SER A 57 5.23 -5.75 4.85
C SER A 57 6.51 -6.23 5.54
N LEU A 58 6.55 -7.48 5.98
CA LEU A 58 7.71 -8.10 6.61
C LEU A 58 8.96 -8.09 5.71
N GLY A 59 8.81 -8.43 4.44
CA GLY A 59 9.92 -8.48 3.51
C GLY A 59 10.74 -7.18 3.48
N PRO A 60 10.13 -6.01 3.22
CA PRO A 60 10.83 -4.73 3.30
C PRO A 60 11.33 -4.35 4.69
N CYS A 61 10.69 -4.77 5.78
CA CYS A 61 11.15 -4.49 7.14
C CYS A 61 12.50 -5.16 7.43
N PHE A 62 12.72 -6.38 6.93
CA PHE A 62 14.00 -7.09 7.02
C PHE A 62 14.95 -6.75 5.86
N GLY A 63 14.55 -5.90 4.93
CA GLY A 63 15.33 -5.46 3.78
C GLY A 63 15.98 -4.09 3.97
N MET A 64 16.37 -3.49 2.85
CA MET A 64 17.06 -2.19 2.82
C MET A 64 16.18 -0.99 3.28
N LYS A 65 14.85 -1.14 3.31
CA LYS A 65 13.94 -0.03 3.63
C LYS A 65 13.68 0.14 5.13
N GLY A 66 13.96 -0.88 5.94
CA GLY A 66 13.61 -0.87 7.37
C GLY A 66 12.10 -0.77 7.61
N GLY A 67 11.70 -0.50 8.86
CA GLY A 67 10.30 -0.40 9.26
C GLY A 67 9.61 0.88 8.77
N ALA A 68 8.27 0.84 8.67
CA ALA A 68 7.45 1.92 8.14
C ALA A 68 6.65 2.70 9.21
N ALA A 69 7.00 2.58 10.48
CA ALA A 69 6.32 3.26 11.59
C ALA A 69 6.81 4.68 11.87
N GLY A 70 7.58 5.28 10.94
CA GLY A 70 8.22 6.59 11.10
C GLY A 70 9.67 6.50 11.55
N GLY A 71 10.26 7.60 12.00
CA GLY A 71 11.66 7.68 12.44
C GLY A 71 11.91 8.81 13.43
N GLY A 72 12.99 8.69 14.23
CA GLY A 72 13.30 9.64 15.28
C GLY A 72 12.17 9.77 16.30
N TYR A 73 11.76 10.99 16.59
CA TYR A 73 10.63 11.28 17.48
C TYR A 73 9.25 11.15 16.80
N ALA A 74 9.21 11.14 15.46
CA ALA A 74 7.99 11.01 14.68
C ALA A 74 7.68 9.53 14.39
N GLN A 75 7.22 8.81 15.42
CA GLN A 75 6.93 7.38 15.35
C GLN A 75 5.51 7.05 15.78
N VAL A 76 5.00 5.93 15.24
CA VAL A 76 3.73 5.30 15.65
C VAL A 76 4.03 4.09 16.50
N LEU A 77 3.28 3.90 17.57
CA LEU A 77 3.45 2.83 18.56
C LEU A 77 2.28 1.82 18.50
N PRO A 78 2.56 0.54 18.77
CA PRO A 78 3.85 -0.09 19.09
C PRO A 78 4.62 -0.45 17.81
N MET A 79 5.77 0.18 17.58
CA MET A 79 6.54 0.07 16.34
C MET A 79 6.99 -1.37 16.03
N ASP A 80 7.48 -2.08 17.04
CA ASP A 80 7.93 -3.47 16.94
C ASP A 80 6.80 -4.39 16.43
N LYS A 81 5.59 -4.23 16.95
CA LYS A 81 4.42 -5.00 16.54
C LYS A 81 3.97 -4.64 15.13
N ILE A 82 3.87 -3.33 14.83
CA ILE A 82 3.45 -2.82 13.53
C ILE A 82 4.38 -3.32 12.42
N ASN A 83 5.68 -3.36 12.66
CA ASN A 83 6.68 -3.80 11.67
C ASN A 83 6.75 -5.32 11.48
N LEU A 84 6.11 -6.10 12.34
CA LEU A 84 6.13 -7.57 12.28
C LEU A 84 4.74 -8.12 11.91
N HIS A 85 4.06 -8.73 12.85
CA HIS A 85 2.77 -9.41 12.61
C HIS A 85 1.55 -8.55 12.91
N PHE A 86 1.74 -7.51 13.67
CA PHE A 86 0.75 -6.53 14.12
C PHE A 86 -0.55 -7.19 14.62
N THR A 87 -1.65 -7.05 13.85
CA THR A 87 -2.97 -7.64 14.15
C THR A 87 -3.29 -8.84 13.28
N GLY A 88 -2.41 -9.19 12.34
CA GLY A 88 -2.57 -10.36 11.47
C GLY A 88 -3.26 -10.08 10.13
N ASP A 89 -3.46 -8.82 9.74
CA ASP A 89 -4.14 -8.48 8.49
C ASP A 89 -3.40 -9.07 7.27
N PHE A 90 -2.06 -8.99 7.24
CA PHE A 90 -1.25 -9.61 6.19
C PHE A 90 -1.36 -11.13 6.17
N HIS A 91 -1.47 -11.77 7.35
CA HIS A 91 -1.69 -13.23 7.43
C HIS A 91 -3.06 -13.62 6.88
N ALA A 92 -4.10 -12.85 7.18
CA ALA A 92 -5.45 -13.09 6.64
C ALA A 92 -5.44 -12.94 5.10
N ILE A 93 -4.77 -11.91 4.57
CA ILE A 93 -4.63 -11.68 3.12
C ILE A 93 -3.84 -12.82 2.46
N THR A 94 -2.72 -13.24 3.06
CA THR A 94 -1.92 -14.38 2.57
C THR A 94 -2.76 -15.65 2.56
N SER A 95 -3.48 -15.93 3.64
CA SER A 95 -4.34 -17.11 3.76
C SER A 95 -5.47 -17.10 2.74
N ALA A 96 -6.15 -15.98 2.56
CA ALA A 96 -7.22 -15.83 1.56
C ALA A 96 -6.71 -16.04 0.13
N ASN A 97 -5.57 -15.43 -0.20
CA ASN A 97 -4.95 -15.59 -1.52
C ASN A 97 -4.56 -17.04 -1.80
N ASN A 98 -3.90 -17.69 -0.83
CA ASN A 98 -3.40 -19.05 -1.00
C ASN A 98 -4.53 -20.09 -0.94
N MET A 99 -5.62 -19.81 -0.20
CA MET A 99 -6.82 -20.62 -0.22
C MET A 99 -7.46 -20.63 -1.61
N ILE A 100 -7.52 -19.49 -2.31
CA ILE A 100 -7.99 -19.45 -3.71
C ILE A 100 -7.12 -20.36 -4.59
N SER A 101 -5.78 -20.31 -4.44
CA SER A 101 -4.88 -21.19 -5.20
C SER A 101 -5.15 -22.67 -4.93
N ALA A 102 -5.28 -23.05 -3.67
CA ALA A 102 -5.52 -24.43 -3.27
C ALA A 102 -6.88 -24.93 -3.77
N LEU A 103 -7.92 -24.10 -3.68
CA LEU A 103 -9.25 -24.41 -4.16
C LEU A 103 -9.30 -24.52 -5.69
N LEU A 104 -8.55 -23.68 -6.42
CA LEU A 104 -8.42 -23.78 -7.87
C LEU A 104 -7.74 -25.10 -8.29
N ASP A 105 -6.62 -25.44 -7.64
CA ASP A 105 -5.90 -26.69 -7.93
C ASP A 105 -6.81 -27.91 -7.66
N ASN A 106 -7.55 -27.91 -6.55
CA ASN A 106 -8.50 -28.94 -6.23
C ASN A 106 -9.69 -28.97 -7.23
N TYR A 107 -10.20 -27.83 -7.65
CA TYR A 107 -11.27 -27.75 -8.63
C TYR A 107 -10.86 -28.36 -9.97
N ILE A 108 -9.66 -28.02 -10.46
CA ILE A 108 -9.11 -28.60 -11.68
C ILE A 108 -9.00 -30.12 -11.54
N TYR A 109 -8.44 -30.62 -10.43
CA TYR A 109 -8.28 -32.06 -10.19
C TYR A 109 -9.60 -32.80 -10.16
N GLN A 110 -10.60 -32.28 -9.44
CA GLN A 110 -11.91 -32.96 -9.27
C GLN A 110 -12.73 -33.00 -10.56
N HIS A 111 -12.60 -32.00 -11.45
CA HIS A 111 -13.41 -31.90 -12.67
C HIS A 111 -12.70 -32.37 -13.94
N GLN A 112 -11.50 -32.96 -13.82
CA GLN A 112 -10.78 -33.52 -14.98
C GLN A 112 -11.58 -34.56 -15.74
N ALA A 113 -12.25 -35.48 -15.04
CA ALA A 113 -13.07 -36.53 -15.63
C ALA A 113 -14.26 -35.96 -16.43
N GLU A 114 -14.70 -34.74 -16.12
CA GLU A 114 -15.76 -34.02 -16.83
C GLU A 114 -15.22 -33.19 -18.01
N GLY A 115 -13.93 -33.28 -18.29
CA GLY A 115 -13.26 -32.55 -19.38
C GLY A 115 -12.89 -31.11 -19.02
N PHE A 116 -12.98 -30.71 -17.74
CA PHE A 116 -12.55 -29.37 -17.31
C PHE A 116 -11.03 -29.29 -17.29
N GLY A 117 -10.52 -28.17 -17.77
CA GLY A 117 -9.10 -27.81 -17.69
C GLY A 117 -8.85 -26.34 -17.92
N MET A 118 -7.69 -25.90 -17.49
CA MET A 118 -7.23 -24.50 -17.67
C MET A 118 -6.15 -24.46 -18.74
N LYS A 119 -6.35 -23.60 -19.74
CA LYS A 119 -5.31 -23.27 -20.74
C LYS A 119 -4.23 -22.37 -20.16
N GLN A 120 -4.63 -21.46 -19.26
CA GLN A 120 -3.73 -20.52 -18.61
C GLN A 120 -4.24 -20.22 -17.21
N ILE A 121 -3.37 -20.32 -16.23
CA ILE A 121 -3.61 -19.89 -14.85
C ILE A 121 -2.82 -18.59 -14.63
N LEU A 122 -3.53 -17.54 -14.20
CA LEU A 122 -2.95 -16.24 -13.91
C LEU A 122 -2.71 -16.08 -12.40
N TRP A 123 -3.44 -16.81 -11.57
CA TRP A 123 -3.42 -16.71 -10.14
C TRP A 123 -2.20 -17.41 -9.53
N LYS A 124 -1.44 -16.68 -8.72
CA LYS A 124 -0.28 -17.21 -8.00
C LYS A 124 -0.52 -17.23 -6.50
N ARG A 125 0.34 -17.96 -5.80
CA ARG A 125 0.46 -17.93 -4.35
C ARG A 125 1.18 -16.68 -3.88
N VAL A 126 1.13 -16.39 -2.57
CA VAL A 126 1.87 -15.28 -1.98
C VAL A 126 2.52 -15.68 -0.66
N LEU A 127 3.63 -15.01 -0.35
CA LEU A 127 4.29 -15.00 0.96
C LEU A 127 4.67 -13.57 1.29
N ASP A 128 4.63 -13.18 2.58
CA ASP A 128 5.03 -11.82 2.97
C ASP A 128 6.54 -11.71 3.21
N VAL A 129 7.31 -12.31 2.31
CA VAL A 129 8.78 -12.24 2.27
C VAL A 129 9.27 -12.06 0.85
N ASN A 130 10.48 -11.48 0.70
CA ASN A 130 11.14 -11.35 -0.60
C ASN A 130 11.89 -12.63 -0.93
N ASP A 131 11.27 -13.56 -1.66
CA ASP A 131 11.88 -14.80 -2.10
C ASP A 131 11.86 -14.92 -3.63
N ARG A 132 13.02 -14.74 -4.25
CA ARG A 132 13.18 -14.81 -5.71
C ARG A 132 13.19 -16.24 -6.25
N SER A 133 13.58 -17.21 -5.43
CA SER A 133 13.66 -18.62 -5.84
C SER A 133 12.28 -19.26 -6.04
N LEU A 134 11.24 -18.69 -5.43
CA LEU A 134 9.86 -19.17 -5.53
C LEU A 134 9.04 -18.48 -6.63
N ARG A 135 9.62 -17.61 -7.45
CA ARG A 135 8.88 -16.90 -8.51
C ARG A 135 8.34 -17.81 -9.60
N HIS A 136 9.06 -18.88 -9.88
CA HIS A 136 8.67 -19.92 -10.83
C HIS A 136 8.91 -21.28 -10.19
N ILE A 137 7.85 -22.06 -10.00
CA ILE A 137 7.88 -23.39 -9.40
C ILE A 137 6.96 -24.32 -10.18
N VAL A 138 7.11 -25.61 -9.98
CA VAL A 138 6.14 -26.61 -10.44
C VAL A 138 5.38 -27.12 -9.23
N THR A 139 4.05 -27.06 -9.28
CA THR A 139 3.13 -27.62 -8.28
C THR A 139 2.55 -28.93 -8.75
N GLY A 140 1.96 -29.72 -7.85
CA GLY A 140 1.27 -30.98 -8.19
C GLY A 140 2.20 -32.18 -8.47
N LEU A 141 3.50 -32.09 -8.10
CA LEU A 141 4.44 -33.20 -8.23
C LEU A 141 4.19 -34.29 -7.20
N GLY A 142 4.52 -35.56 -7.56
CA GLY A 142 4.35 -36.72 -6.71
C GLY A 142 3.17 -37.60 -7.13
N PRO A 143 2.46 -38.27 -6.19
CA PRO A 143 1.29 -39.06 -6.50
C PRO A 143 0.20 -38.27 -7.20
N HIS A 144 -0.59 -38.90 -8.08
CA HIS A 144 -1.65 -38.22 -8.83
C HIS A 144 -2.67 -37.51 -7.94
N THR A 145 -2.81 -37.92 -6.67
CA THR A 145 -3.66 -37.27 -5.68
C THR A 145 -3.16 -35.88 -5.24
N ASN A 146 -1.92 -35.52 -5.59
CA ASN A 146 -1.37 -34.18 -5.31
C ASN A 146 -1.87 -33.11 -6.29
N GLY A 147 -2.65 -33.49 -7.30
CA GLY A 147 -3.20 -32.60 -8.29
C GLY A 147 -2.55 -32.73 -9.67
N VAL A 148 -2.76 -31.75 -10.51
CA VAL A 148 -2.22 -31.69 -11.88
C VAL A 148 -0.89 -30.92 -11.85
N PRO A 149 0.22 -31.50 -12.36
CA PRO A 149 1.48 -30.80 -12.49
C PRO A 149 1.33 -29.54 -13.37
N GLN A 150 1.72 -28.39 -12.82
CA GLN A 150 1.62 -27.12 -13.53
C GLN A 150 2.64 -26.09 -13.03
N GLU A 151 2.99 -25.13 -13.90
CA GLU A 151 3.80 -23.99 -13.49
C GLU A 151 2.98 -23.05 -12.59
N SER A 152 3.60 -22.57 -11.55
CA SER A 152 3.04 -21.58 -10.62
C SER A 152 4.17 -20.71 -10.06
N GLY A 153 3.89 -19.94 -9.01
CA GLY A 153 4.89 -19.13 -8.34
C GLY A 153 4.33 -18.46 -7.10
N PHE A 154 5.23 -17.77 -6.39
CA PHE A 154 4.88 -16.94 -5.26
C PHE A 154 5.25 -15.48 -5.55
N ASP A 155 4.28 -14.59 -5.34
CA ASP A 155 4.51 -13.15 -5.26
C ASP A 155 4.55 -12.71 -3.79
N ILE A 156 4.87 -11.47 -3.50
CA ILE A 156 4.83 -10.96 -2.12
C ILE A 156 3.41 -10.50 -1.78
N THR A 157 2.95 -10.75 -0.55
CA THR A 157 1.57 -10.46 -0.11
C THR A 157 1.06 -9.05 -0.46
N PRO A 158 1.83 -7.94 -0.26
CA PRO A 158 1.36 -6.60 -0.63
C PRO A 158 1.23 -6.35 -2.14
N ALA A 159 1.70 -7.27 -2.97
CA ALA A 159 1.49 -7.25 -4.42
C ALA A 159 0.23 -8.00 -4.86
N SER A 160 -0.45 -8.69 -3.95
CA SER A 160 -1.64 -9.49 -4.26
C SER A 160 -2.85 -8.65 -4.65
N GLU A 161 -3.70 -9.21 -5.50
CA GLU A 161 -5.01 -8.62 -5.82
C GLU A 161 -5.91 -8.55 -4.57
N ILE A 162 -5.81 -9.52 -3.65
CA ILE A 162 -6.54 -9.50 -2.38
C ILE A 162 -6.20 -8.27 -1.55
N MET A 163 -4.92 -7.90 -1.44
CA MET A 163 -4.49 -6.67 -0.76
C MET A 163 -5.11 -5.43 -1.42
N ALA A 164 -5.08 -5.34 -2.74
CA ALA A 164 -5.66 -4.22 -3.48
C ALA A 164 -7.18 -4.15 -3.30
N ILE A 165 -7.87 -5.28 -3.39
CA ILE A 165 -9.32 -5.40 -3.18
C ILE A 165 -9.70 -4.94 -1.78
N LEU A 166 -9.03 -5.44 -0.73
CA LEU A 166 -9.31 -5.05 0.65
C LEU A 166 -9.18 -3.53 0.84
N CYS A 167 -8.11 -2.94 0.32
CA CYS A 167 -7.86 -1.50 0.45
C CYS A 167 -8.85 -0.61 -0.32
N LEU A 168 -9.44 -1.11 -1.41
CA LEU A 168 -10.40 -0.38 -2.24
C LEU A 168 -11.86 -0.68 -1.91
N SER A 169 -12.13 -1.67 -1.05
CA SER A 169 -13.48 -2.03 -0.64
C SER A 169 -14.06 -1.00 0.33
N LYS A 170 -15.37 -0.75 0.18
CA LYS A 170 -16.12 0.19 1.02
C LYS A 170 -16.78 -0.49 2.22
N ASP A 171 -17.17 -1.75 2.03
CA ASP A 171 -17.85 -2.59 2.99
C ASP A 171 -17.67 -4.08 2.63
N VAL A 172 -18.22 -4.97 3.44
CA VAL A 172 -18.13 -6.43 3.26
C VAL A 172 -18.80 -6.90 1.96
N ASN A 173 -19.90 -6.27 1.56
CA ASN A 173 -20.60 -6.64 0.33
C ASN A 173 -19.78 -6.25 -0.91
N ASP A 174 -19.16 -5.07 -0.89
CA ASP A 174 -18.24 -4.64 -1.94
C ASP A 174 -17.00 -5.55 -1.99
N LEU A 175 -16.43 -5.94 -0.83
CA LEU A 175 -15.35 -6.90 -0.74
C LEU A 175 -15.73 -8.22 -1.43
N ARG A 176 -16.86 -8.81 -1.03
CA ARG A 176 -17.34 -10.09 -1.59
C ARG A 176 -17.51 -10.01 -3.11
N ARG A 177 -18.21 -8.97 -3.60
CA ARG A 177 -18.41 -8.77 -5.04
C ARG A 177 -17.09 -8.68 -5.81
N ARG A 178 -16.07 -8.03 -5.25
CA ARG A 178 -14.73 -7.93 -5.86
C ARG A 178 -14.03 -9.28 -5.87
N VAL A 179 -14.08 -10.02 -4.76
CA VAL A 179 -13.54 -11.38 -4.66
C VAL A 179 -14.21 -12.31 -5.69
N GLU A 180 -15.53 -12.26 -5.84
CA GLU A 180 -16.27 -13.03 -6.86
C GLU A 180 -15.77 -12.78 -8.28
N ASN A 181 -15.33 -11.56 -8.58
CA ASN A 181 -14.89 -11.15 -9.92
C ASN A 181 -13.40 -11.34 -10.19
N ILE A 182 -12.60 -11.83 -9.24
CA ILE A 182 -11.19 -12.14 -9.48
C ILE A 182 -11.08 -13.11 -10.64
N LEU A 183 -10.25 -12.77 -11.63
CA LEU A 183 -9.93 -13.61 -12.77
C LEU A 183 -8.80 -14.57 -12.40
N LEU A 184 -9.08 -15.87 -12.39
CA LEU A 184 -8.11 -16.91 -12.08
C LEU A 184 -7.31 -17.37 -13.30
N GLY A 185 -7.91 -17.27 -14.47
CA GLY A 185 -7.30 -17.68 -15.73
C GLY A 185 -8.32 -17.91 -16.82
N TYR A 186 -7.94 -18.71 -17.79
CA TYR A 186 -8.78 -19.06 -18.95
C TYR A 186 -8.88 -20.57 -19.10
N THR A 187 -10.10 -21.07 -19.36
CA THR A 187 -10.39 -22.49 -19.62
C THR A 187 -9.82 -22.93 -20.98
N LEU A 188 -9.83 -24.22 -21.27
CA LEU A 188 -9.35 -24.78 -22.55
C LEU A 188 -10.06 -24.17 -23.76
N ASP A 189 -11.33 -23.80 -23.64
CA ASP A 189 -12.12 -23.10 -24.65
C ASP A 189 -12.02 -21.56 -24.60
N ASN A 190 -10.97 -21.02 -23.95
CA ASN A 190 -10.65 -19.60 -23.81
C ASN A 190 -11.72 -18.76 -23.09
N LYS A 191 -12.56 -19.34 -22.26
CA LYS A 191 -13.49 -18.59 -21.41
C LYS A 191 -12.80 -18.12 -20.13
N PRO A 192 -13.09 -16.89 -19.63
CA PRO A 192 -12.55 -16.41 -18.36
C PRO A 192 -13.14 -17.25 -17.21
N PHE A 193 -12.27 -17.75 -16.33
CA PHE A 193 -12.65 -18.48 -15.12
C PHE A 193 -12.34 -17.63 -13.88
N ARG A 194 -13.34 -17.43 -13.04
CA ARG A 194 -13.30 -16.51 -11.90
C ARG A 194 -13.59 -17.23 -10.59
N VAL A 195 -13.31 -16.57 -9.46
CA VAL A 195 -13.60 -17.10 -8.11
C VAL A 195 -15.08 -17.49 -7.96
N LYS A 196 -16.01 -16.70 -8.51
CA LYS A 196 -17.45 -17.02 -8.48
C LYS A 196 -17.80 -18.35 -9.14
N ASP A 197 -17.03 -18.76 -10.16
CA ASP A 197 -17.28 -20.01 -10.89
C ASP A 197 -16.97 -21.25 -10.05
N MET A 198 -16.12 -21.10 -9.01
CA MET A 198 -15.88 -22.14 -8.00
C MET A 198 -16.88 -22.09 -6.84
N GLY A 199 -17.69 -21.05 -6.70
CA GLY A 199 -18.67 -20.90 -5.61
C GLY A 199 -18.06 -20.59 -4.22
N VAL A 200 -16.80 -20.19 -4.11
CA VAL A 200 -16.04 -20.10 -2.84
C VAL A 200 -15.90 -18.69 -2.28
N ALA A 201 -16.39 -17.67 -2.96
CA ALA A 201 -16.20 -16.26 -2.59
C ALA A 201 -16.64 -15.92 -1.16
N GLY A 202 -17.71 -16.58 -0.66
CA GLY A 202 -18.18 -16.40 0.72
C GLY A 202 -17.14 -16.83 1.76
N ALA A 203 -16.52 -18.00 1.57
CA ALA A 203 -15.46 -18.50 2.45
C ALA A 203 -14.21 -17.59 2.43
N ILE A 204 -13.80 -17.14 1.26
CA ILE A 204 -12.68 -16.19 1.12
C ILE A 204 -12.99 -14.86 1.81
N THR A 205 -14.22 -14.34 1.66
CA THR A 205 -14.65 -13.11 2.35
C THR A 205 -14.63 -13.29 3.87
N ALA A 206 -15.04 -14.45 4.37
CA ALA A 206 -15.04 -14.74 5.81
C ALA A 206 -13.64 -14.67 6.42
N LEU A 207 -12.59 -15.16 5.70
CA LEU A 207 -11.20 -15.05 6.14
C LEU A 207 -10.71 -13.60 6.27
N LEU A 208 -11.35 -12.65 5.56
CA LEU A 208 -10.95 -11.24 5.51
C LEU A 208 -11.78 -10.32 6.44
N LEU A 209 -12.80 -10.82 7.13
CA LEU A 209 -13.73 -9.97 7.90
C LEU A 209 -13.03 -9.16 8.99
N ASP A 210 -12.09 -9.76 9.72
CA ASP A 210 -11.36 -9.04 10.76
C ASP A 210 -10.29 -8.13 10.15
N ALA A 211 -9.64 -8.57 9.07
CA ALA A 211 -8.66 -7.78 8.35
C ALA A 211 -9.26 -6.55 7.63
N MET A 212 -10.58 -6.45 7.47
CA MET A 212 -11.25 -5.25 6.98
C MET A 212 -11.34 -4.11 8.00
N LYS A 213 -11.05 -4.38 9.27
CA LYS A 213 -11.19 -3.39 10.36
C LYS A 213 -9.89 -2.60 10.53
N PRO A 214 -9.85 -1.29 10.26
CA PRO A 214 -8.64 -0.50 10.48
C PRO A 214 -8.14 -0.57 11.92
N ASN A 215 -6.82 -0.58 12.08
CA ASN A 215 -6.16 -0.64 13.37
C ASN A 215 -5.93 0.77 13.89
N LEU A 216 -6.52 1.10 15.05
CA LEU A 216 -6.29 2.36 15.73
C LEU A 216 -5.12 2.23 16.70
N VAL A 217 -4.15 3.07 16.52
CA VAL A 217 -2.92 3.18 17.33
C VAL A 217 -2.64 4.65 17.63
N GLN A 218 -1.50 4.96 18.21
CA GLN A 218 -1.11 6.33 18.51
C GLN A 218 0.36 6.57 18.19
N THR A 219 0.71 7.83 18.03
CA THR A 219 2.10 8.27 17.93
C THR A 219 2.75 8.33 19.31
N THR A 220 4.06 8.54 19.35
CA THR A 220 4.84 8.72 20.59
C THR A 220 4.31 9.85 21.50
N GLU A 221 3.58 10.81 20.95
CA GLU A 221 3.00 11.94 21.69
C GLU A 221 1.47 11.85 21.82
N GLY A 222 0.88 10.67 21.60
CA GLY A 222 -0.54 10.42 21.80
C GLY A 222 -1.48 10.88 20.66
N THR A 223 -0.95 11.37 19.53
CA THR A 223 -1.78 11.70 18.37
C THR A 223 -2.33 10.40 17.74
N PRO A 224 -3.65 10.28 17.51
CA PRO A 224 -4.23 9.07 16.95
C PRO A 224 -3.71 8.76 15.54
N ALA A 225 -3.55 7.48 15.23
CA ALA A 225 -3.19 7.02 13.89
C ALA A 225 -3.98 5.75 13.53
N PHE A 226 -4.46 5.67 12.29
CA PHE A 226 -5.01 4.46 11.71
C PHE A 226 -3.97 3.81 10.81
N ILE A 227 -3.73 2.52 11.01
CA ILE A 227 -2.87 1.70 10.15
C ILE A 227 -3.71 0.60 9.55
N HIS A 228 -3.74 0.51 8.20
CA HIS A 228 -4.53 -0.51 7.55
C HIS A 228 -4.16 -0.70 6.09
N GLY A 229 -3.86 -1.95 5.72
CA GLY A 229 -3.48 -2.34 4.39
C GLY A 229 -2.13 -1.76 3.93
N GLY A 230 -1.46 -2.45 3.04
CA GLY A 230 -0.12 -2.07 2.61
C GLY A 230 0.18 -2.42 1.15
N PRO A 231 -0.70 -2.08 0.17
CA PRO A 231 -0.45 -2.44 -1.22
C PRO A 231 0.79 -1.71 -1.75
N PHE A 232 1.61 -2.41 -2.54
CA PHE A 232 2.77 -1.81 -3.17
C PHE A 232 2.36 -0.88 -4.32
N ALA A 233 2.98 0.30 -4.40
CA ALA A 233 2.65 1.29 -5.41
C ALA A 233 3.12 0.94 -6.82
N ASN A 234 4.17 0.13 -6.97
CA ASN A 234 4.66 -0.34 -8.26
C ASN A 234 3.79 -1.42 -8.90
N ILE A 235 2.90 -2.07 -8.12
CA ILE A 235 2.04 -3.15 -8.61
C ILE A 235 0.57 -2.80 -8.42
N ALA A 236 0.20 -2.23 -7.26
CA ALA A 236 -1.15 -1.80 -6.92
C ALA A 236 -1.23 -0.26 -6.77
N HIS A 237 -2.14 0.25 -5.95
CA HIS A 237 -2.36 1.69 -5.79
C HIS A 237 -1.52 2.36 -4.69
N GLY A 238 -0.79 1.60 -3.88
CA GLY A 238 0.30 2.11 -3.03
C GLY A 238 -0.10 3.04 -1.89
N CYS A 239 -1.32 2.93 -1.39
CA CYS A 239 -1.80 3.73 -0.26
C CYS A 239 -2.70 2.90 0.65
N ASN A 240 -2.94 3.36 1.88
CA ASN A 240 -3.80 2.68 2.84
C ASN A 240 -5.25 2.56 2.35
N SER A 241 -6.08 1.83 3.09
CA SER A 241 -7.45 1.56 2.69
C SER A 241 -8.35 2.81 2.66
N ILE A 242 -9.42 2.74 1.87
CA ILE A 242 -10.49 3.74 1.85
C ILE A 242 -11.14 3.83 3.23
N ILE A 243 -11.41 2.69 3.85
CA ILE A 243 -12.04 2.61 5.17
C ILE A 243 -11.19 3.31 6.23
N ALA A 244 -9.87 3.06 6.28
CA ALA A 244 -8.98 3.71 7.25
C ALA A 244 -8.93 5.23 7.07
N THR A 245 -8.87 5.71 5.83
CA THR A 245 -8.86 7.15 5.55
C THR A 245 -10.17 7.80 5.96
N LYS A 246 -11.32 7.22 5.62
CA LYS A 246 -12.64 7.74 6.04
C LYS A 246 -12.84 7.67 7.54
N MET A 247 -12.34 6.60 8.19
CA MET A 247 -12.36 6.48 9.65
C MET A 247 -11.53 7.59 10.29
N ALA A 248 -10.31 7.84 9.82
CA ALA A 248 -9.49 8.94 10.29
C ALA A 248 -10.20 10.31 10.12
N MET A 249 -10.87 10.53 8.97
CA MET A 249 -11.63 11.74 8.69
C MET A 249 -12.90 11.88 9.56
N THR A 250 -13.45 10.79 10.06
CA THR A 250 -14.56 10.81 11.03
C THR A 250 -14.13 11.37 12.38
N TYR A 251 -12.88 11.14 12.78
CA TYR A 251 -12.37 11.51 14.11
C TYR A 251 -11.42 12.70 14.11
N GLY A 252 -10.90 13.10 12.94
CA GLY A 252 -9.97 14.22 12.80
C GLY A 252 -10.49 15.34 11.90
N ASP A 253 -10.22 16.58 12.29
CA ASP A 253 -10.46 17.74 11.43
C ASP A 253 -9.41 17.84 10.32
N TYR A 254 -8.21 17.30 10.58
CA TYR A 254 -7.09 17.20 9.65
C TYR A 254 -6.60 15.76 9.63
N VAL A 255 -6.57 15.17 8.44
CA VAL A 255 -6.08 13.79 8.25
C VAL A 255 -4.89 13.79 7.32
N ILE A 256 -3.78 13.24 7.81
CA ILE A 256 -2.54 13.12 7.08
C ILE A 256 -2.41 11.70 6.56
N THR A 257 -2.30 11.55 5.26
CA THR A 257 -2.09 10.25 4.61
C THR A 257 -0.93 10.31 3.63
N GLU A 258 -0.43 9.16 3.22
CA GLU A 258 0.71 9.09 2.32
C GLU A 258 0.44 8.22 1.09
N ALA A 259 1.19 8.48 0.01
CA ALA A 259 1.27 7.62 -1.15
C ALA A 259 2.69 7.05 -1.32
N GLY A 260 2.79 5.80 -1.77
CA GLY A 260 4.08 5.11 -1.94
C GLY A 260 4.89 5.66 -3.11
N PHE A 261 6.20 5.50 -3.07
CA PHE A 261 7.13 5.99 -4.11
C PHE A 261 7.07 7.52 -4.31
N GLY A 262 7.31 7.99 -5.53
CA GLY A 262 7.23 9.39 -5.91
C GLY A 262 5.83 9.83 -6.33
N ALA A 263 5.68 11.13 -6.56
CA ALA A 263 4.40 11.70 -6.97
C ALA A 263 3.97 11.24 -8.37
N ASP A 264 4.92 10.91 -9.23
CA ASP A 264 4.75 10.36 -10.57
C ASP A 264 4.20 8.93 -10.60
N LEU A 265 4.11 8.25 -9.46
CA LEU A 265 3.59 6.90 -9.35
C LEU A 265 2.53 6.80 -8.25
N GLY A 266 2.93 6.99 -6.99
CA GLY A 266 2.04 6.79 -5.86
C GLY A 266 0.96 7.85 -5.74
N ALA A 267 1.29 9.14 -5.91
CA ALA A 267 0.28 10.18 -5.85
C ALA A 267 -0.68 10.14 -7.04
N GLU A 268 -0.21 9.85 -8.24
CA GLU A 268 -1.10 9.64 -9.40
C GLU A 268 -2.10 8.52 -9.13
N LYS A 269 -1.64 7.35 -8.66
CA LYS A 269 -2.53 6.24 -8.30
C LYS A 269 -3.46 6.57 -7.13
N PHE A 270 -3.00 7.36 -6.17
CA PHE A 270 -3.85 7.85 -5.09
C PHE A 270 -5.01 8.69 -5.64
N LEU A 271 -4.72 9.64 -6.52
CA LEU A 271 -5.71 10.53 -7.12
C LEU A 271 -6.62 9.80 -8.12
N ASP A 272 -6.04 9.04 -9.06
CA ASP A 272 -6.78 8.42 -10.15
C ASP A 272 -7.49 7.12 -9.76
N ILE A 273 -7.03 6.42 -8.73
CA ILE A 273 -7.66 5.17 -8.30
C ILE A 273 -8.41 5.37 -6.98
N LYS A 274 -7.71 5.70 -5.89
CA LYS A 274 -8.32 5.77 -4.56
C LYS A 274 -9.34 6.90 -4.45
N CYS A 275 -8.97 8.12 -4.84
CA CYS A 275 -9.87 9.28 -4.78
C CYS A 275 -11.09 9.08 -5.65
N ARG A 276 -10.93 8.62 -6.89
CA ARG A 276 -12.07 8.35 -7.79
C ARG A 276 -13.01 7.26 -7.26
N LYS A 277 -12.49 6.23 -6.60
CA LYS A 277 -13.31 5.14 -6.02
C LYS A 277 -14.01 5.56 -4.73
N SER A 278 -13.37 6.40 -3.93
CA SER A 278 -13.86 6.78 -2.59
C SER A 278 -14.67 8.09 -2.56
N GLY A 279 -14.53 8.95 -3.59
CA GLY A 279 -15.06 10.31 -3.58
C GLY A 279 -14.23 11.28 -2.73
N LEU A 280 -13.06 10.87 -2.25
CA LEU A 280 -12.16 11.71 -1.46
C LEU A 280 -11.34 12.64 -2.38
N SER A 281 -10.95 13.80 -1.84
CA SER A 281 -10.04 14.73 -2.51
C SER A 281 -9.13 15.39 -1.48
N PRO A 282 -7.80 15.36 -1.65
CA PRO A 282 -6.91 16.10 -0.77
C PRO A 282 -7.13 17.61 -0.94
N SER A 283 -7.17 18.32 0.18
CA SER A 283 -7.20 19.80 0.21
C SER A 283 -5.81 20.42 0.08
N LEU A 284 -4.77 19.62 0.35
CA LEU A 284 -3.37 20.00 0.26
C LEU A 284 -2.54 18.76 -0.05
N THR A 285 -1.55 18.91 -0.93
CA THR A 285 -0.53 17.90 -1.19
C THR A 285 0.84 18.43 -0.75
N ILE A 286 1.51 17.70 0.14
CA ILE A 286 2.88 17.99 0.56
C ILE A 286 3.83 17.14 -0.25
N LEU A 287 4.70 17.80 -0.98
CA LEU A 287 5.74 17.19 -1.79
C LEU A 287 7.06 17.23 -1.03
N VAL A 288 7.48 16.08 -0.52
CA VAL A 288 8.72 15.94 0.25
C VAL A 288 9.91 15.85 -0.70
N ALA A 289 10.92 16.68 -0.46
CA ALA A 289 12.21 16.64 -1.13
C ALA A 289 13.33 16.58 -0.08
N THR A 290 14.50 16.08 -0.48
CA THR A 290 15.73 16.10 0.33
C THR A 290 16.88 16.63 -0.50
N LEU A 291 17.87 17.26 0.13
CA LEU A 291 19.07 17.72 -0.57
C LEU A 291 19.78 16.55 -1.25
N ARG A 292 19.87 15.40 -0.59
CA ARG A 292 20.44 14.17 -1.18
C ARG A 292 19.65 13.71 -2.41
N GLY A 293 18.31 13.78 -2.34
CA GLY A 293 17.44 13.44 -3.47
C GLY A 293 17.70 14.37 -4.67
N LEU A 294 17.72 15.68 -4.45
CA LEU A 294 18.00 16.64 -5.50
C LEU A 294 19.39 16.44 -6.11
N LYS A 295 20.43 16.30 -5.28
CA LYS A 295 21.79 16.02 -5.76
C LYS A 295 21.87 14.78 -6.65
N MET A 296 21.22 13.67 -6.26
CA MET A 296 21.15 12.46 -7.10
C MET A 296 20.48 12.73 -8.44
N HIS A 297 19.36 13.44 -8.44
CA HIS A 297 18.66 13.80 -9.70
C HIS A 297 19.43 14.82 -10.53
N GLY A 298 20.30 15.60 -9.90
CA GLY A 298 21.26 16.49 -10.56
C GLY A 298 22.54 15.81 -11.06
N GLY A 299 22.62 14.46 -10.93
CA GLY A 299 23.74 13.66 -11.46
C GLY A 299 24.92 13.50 -10.51
N VAL A 300 24.79 13.87 -9.24
CA VAL A 300 25.86 13.63 -8.24
C VAL A 300 25.94 12.12 -7.94
N PRO A 301 27.15 11.51 -8.04
CA PRO A 301 27.36 10.10 -7.75
C PRO A 301 26.96 9.73 -6.31
N ALA A 302 26.47 8.51 -6.11
CA ALA A 302 25.94 8.05 -4.83
C ALA A 302 26.99 8.04 -3.69
N ASP A 303 28.25 7.80 -4.00
CA ASP A 303 29.39 7.83 -3.07
C ASP A 303 29.76 9.25 -2.63
N LYS A 304 29.39 10.28 -3.41
CA LYS A 304 29.64 11.71 -3.12
C LYS A 304 28.39 12.46 -2.64
N ILE A 305 27.28 11.76 -2.43
CA ILE A 305 25.98 12.38 -2.15
C ILE A 305 25.96 13.19 -0.83
N ALA A 306 26.82 12.86 0.11
CA ALA A 306 26.98 13.58 1.37
C ALA A 306 27.79 14.89 1.23
N GLU A 307 28.59 15.01 0.16
CA GLU A 307 29.39 16.21 -0.09
C GLU A 307 28.50 17.39 -0.52
N ALA A 308 28.95 18.62 -0.23
CA ALA A 308 28.27 19.83 -0.70
C ALA A 308 28.34 19.93 -2.24
N SER A 309 27.20 20.18 -2.88
CA SER A 309 27.12 20.38 -4.34
C SER A 309 25.93 21.27 -4.69
N ALA A 310 26.15 22.57 -4.74
CA ALA A 310 25.11 23.54 -5.15
C ALA A 310 24.64 23.26 -6.60
N GLU A 311 25.59 23.01 -7.52
CA GLU A 311 25.28 22.68 -8.92
C GLU A 311 24.39 21.41 -9.03
N GLY A 312 24.69 20.38 -8.23
CA GLY A 312 23.88 19.15 -8.21
C GLY A 312 22.47 19.39 -7.69
N VAL A 313 22.31 20.25 -6.68
CA VAL A 313 20.99 20.64 -6.18
C VAL A 313 20.23 21.42 -7.24
N GLU A 314 20.85 22.43 -7.85
CA GLU A 314 20.24 23.27 -8.89
C GLU A 314 19.76 22.46 -10.09
N LYS A 315 20.59 21.57 -10.62
CA LYS A 315 20.18 20.63 -11.69
C LYS A 315 19.03 19.70 -11.24
N GLY A 316 19.02 19.31 -9.99
CA GLY A 316 17.99 18.43 -9.42
C GLY A 316 16.62 19.09 -9.28
N PHE A 317 16.52 20.42 -9.31
CA PHE A 317 15.22 21.12 -9.29
C PHE A 317 14.34 20.75 -10.49
N SER A 318 14.92 20.37 -11.61
CA SER A 318 14.13 19.90 -12.77
C SER A 318 13.23 18.70 -12.44
N ASN A 319 13.66 17.80 -11.54
CA ASN A 319 12.84 16.70 -11.05
C ASN A 319 11.71 17.21 -10.10
N LEU A 320 12.06 18.11 -9.18
CA LEU A 320 11.08 18.73 -8.27
C LEU A 320 9.99 19.48 -9.04
N ASP A 321 10.39 20.33 -10.00
CA ASP A 321 9.47 21.13 -10.81
C ASP A 321 8.51 20.24 -11.60
N ARG A 322 9.01 19.14 -12.17
CA ARG A 322 8.17 18.17 -12.89
C ARG A 322 7.09 17.57 -11.97
N HIS A 323 7.44 17.22 -10.75
CA HIS A 323 6.47 16.70 -9.79
C HIS A 323 5.43 17.76 -9.38
N ILE A 324 5.85 19.01 -9.17
CA ILE A 324 4.94 20.14 -8.87
C ILE A 324 3.96 20.33 -10.03
N GLU A 325 4.45 20.37 -11.27
CA GLU A 325 3.62 20.52 -12.46
C GLU A 325 2.59 19.39 -12.58
N ASN A 326 3.01 18.14 -12.41
CA ASN A 326 2.12 16.97 -12.49
C ASN A 326 1.02 17.04 -11.43
N LEU A 327 1.36 17.34 -10.19
CA LEU A 327 0.37 17.47 -9.11
C LEU A 327 -0.60 18.63 -9.38
N ARG A 328 -0.13 19.76 -9.90
CA ARG A 328 -0.98 20.90 -10.29
C ARG A 328 -1.93 20.55 -11.43
N LYS A 329 -1.52 19.71 -12.39
CA LYS A 329 -2.40 19.19 -13.45
C LYS A 329 -3.54 18.33 -12.91
N HIS A 330 -3.32 17.65 -11.76
CA HIS A 330 -4.36 16.93 -11.01
C HIS A 330 -5.19 17.86 -10.10
N GLY A 331 -5.05 19.19 -10.25
CA GLY A 331 -5.80 20.18 -9.45
C GLY A 331 -5.34 20.31 -7.99
N GLN A 332 -4.13 19.84 -7.67
CA GLN A 332 -3.64 19.88 -6.30
C GLN A 332 -3.01 21.22 -5.92
N THR A 333 -3.31 21.72 -4.72
CA THR A 333 -2.50 22.73 -4.06
C THR A 333 -1.26 22.06 -3.50
N VAL A 334 -0.07 22.51 -3.89
CA VAL A 334 1.21 21.85 -3.57
C VAL A 334 2.03 22.72 -2.62
N LEU A 335 2.49 22.13 -1.52
CA LEU A 335 3.48 22.69 -0.62
C LEU A 335 4.73 21.80 -0.66
N VAL A 336 5.90 22.37 -0.90
CA VAL A 336 7.17 21.64 -0.85
C VAL A 336 7.68 21.62 0.58
N CYS A 337 8.05 20.42 1.05
CA CYS A 337 8.68 20.20 2.35
C CYS A 337 10.08 19.62 2.16
N PHE A 338 11.09 20.36 2.55
CA PHE A 338 12.46 19.86 2.59
C PHE A 338 12.69 19.08 3.89
N ASN A 339 12.88 17.76 3.75
CA ASN A 339 13.26 16.90 4.86
C ASN A 339 14.80 16.87 4.94
N LYS A 340 15.33 17.52 5.97
CA LYS A 340 16.76 17.73 6.19
C LYS A 340 17.35 16.55 6.97
N PHE A 341 18.47 16.00 6.52
CA PHE A 341 19.28 15.09 7.31
C PHE A 341 20.17 15.85 8.29
N GLY A 342 20.56 15.22 9.41
CA GLY A 342 21.33 15.89 10.46
C GLY A 342 22.71 16.38 10.04
N ASP A 343 23.27 15.83 8.95
CA ASP A 343 24.54 16.23 8.34
C ASP A 343 24.40 17.22 7.17
N ASP A 344 23.17 17.58 6.79
CA ASP A 344 22.95 18.61 5.76
C ASP A 344 23.33 19.98 6.33
N ARG A 345 24.23 20.70 5.65
CA ARG A 345 24.67 22.04 6.02
C ARG A 345 23.66 23.09 5.55
N ASP A 346 23.49 24.14 6.36
CA ASP A 346 22.83 25.38 5.94
C ASP A 346 23.82 26.15 5.06
N GLY A 347 23.61 26.16 3.76
CA GLY A 347 24.46 26.86 2.81
C GLY A 347 23.69 27.34 1.63
#